data_73fac1da1bec0cfdaddaa602684f83d6
#
_entry.id   73fac1da1bec0cfdaddaa602684f83d6
#
_cell.length_a   1.000
_cell.length_b   1.000
_cell.length_c   1.000
_cell.angle_alpha   90.00
_cell.angle_beta   90.00
_cell.angle_gamma   90.00
#
_symmetry.space_group_name_H-M   'P 1'
#
loop_
_entity.id
_entity.type
_entity.pdbx_description
1 polymer ?
#
loop_
_entity_poly.entity_id
_entity_poly.type
_entity_poly.pdbx_seq_one_letter_code
_entity_poly.pdbx_strand_id
1 'polypeptide(L)'
;MCIRDRSDRGARVLGLGYPGGPKIDALAKEGDPKAIHFKRVMLEKDSYDFSFSGLKTAELNYMNTERQAGRSVKNADVAAGFQQAVIDVITAKAVSAAKNLNYDKLALAGGVAANSALRAALKETCAKSGIQLYVPSAGLCTDNAAMIGCAAYYKYMNQSRKEAENEGEEGLAMDAFA
;
A
#
# COMPACT_ATOMS: atom_id res chain seq x y z
N MET A 1 -9.40 5.93 -4.73
CA MET A 1 -9.76 5.94 -3.28
C MET A 1 -8.64 5.26 -2.50
N CYS A 2 -8.16 5.91 -1.42
CA CYS A 2 -6.99 5.49 -0.65
C CYS A 2 -7.25 4.19 0.15
N ILE A 3 -6.26 3.30 0.26
CA ILE A 3 -6.32 2.06 1.05
C ILE A 3 -6.52 2.39 2.53
N ARG A 4 -5.88 3.46 3.04
CA ARG A 4 -6.04 3.95 4.41
C ARG A 4 -7.50 4.26 4.72
N ASP A 5 -8.18 5.05 3.87
CA ASP A 5 -9.60 5.37 4.02
C ASP A 5 -10.47 4.11 4.06
N ARG A 6 -10.07 3.07 3.35
CA ARG A 6 -10.78 1.80 3.35
C ARG A 6 -10.62 1.04 4.68
N SER A 7 -9.41 1.00 5.22
CA SER A 7 -9.15 0.40 6.54
C SER A 7 -9.87 1.17 7.65
N ASP A 8 -9.90 2.52 7.59
CA ASP A 8 -10.64 3.34 8.55
C ASP A 8 -12.16 3.07 8.49
N ARG A 9 -12.70 2.81 7.30
CA ARG A 9 -14.11 2.45 7.12
C ARG A 9 -14.43 1.04 7.60
N GLY A 10 -13.57 0.05 7.33
CA GLY A 10 -13.70 -1.31 7.87
C GLY A 10 -13.64 -1.32 9.41
N ALA A 11 -12.67 -0.61 9.97
CA ALA A 11 -12.57 -0.46 11.42
C ALA A 11 -13.84 0.14 12.06
N ARG A 12 -14.47 1.09 11.36
CA ARG A 12 -15.73 1.71 11.81
C ARG A 12 -16.89 0.72 11.80
N VAL A 13 -16.97 -0.17 10.82
CA VAL A 13 -17.97 -1.26 10.76
C VAL A 13 -17.81 -2.21 11.95
N LEU A 14 -16.57 -2.50 12.34
CA LEU A 14 -16.24 -3.34 13.50
C LEU A 14 -16.28 -2.60 14.85
N GLY A 15 -16.63 -1.29 14.87
CA GLY A 15 -16.68 -0.50 16.10
C GLY A 15 -15.32 -0.14 16.70
N LEU A 16 -14.22 -0.26 15.94
CA LEU A 16 -12.87 -0.07 16.45
C LEU A 16 -12.44 1.40 16.56
N GLY A 17 -13.16 2.32 15.91
CA GLY A 17 -12.83 3.76 15.90
C GLY A 17 -11.59 4.09 15.05
N TYR A 18 -11.04 5.31 15.24
CA TYR A 18 -9.92 5.86 14.48
C TYR A 18 -8.62 5.85 15.32
N PRO A 19 -7.42 5.67 14.71
CA PRO A 19 -7.15 5.27 13.33
C PRO A 19 -7.44 3.78 13.09
N GLY A 20 -8.08 3.46 11.94
CA GLY A 20 -8.59 2.11 11.68
C GLY A 20 -7.51 1.09 11.29
N GLY A 21 -6.51 1.51 10.52
CA GLY A 21 -5.48 0.60 10.00
C GLY A 21 -4.74 -0.20 11.10
N PRO A 22 -4.14 0.46 12.10
CA PRO A 22 -3.45 -0.24 13.18
C PRO A 22 -4.38 -1.13 14.02
N LYS A 23 -5.63 -0.71 14.22
CA LYS A 23 -6.62 -1.49 14.99
C LYS A 23 -7.07 -2.74 14.26
N ILE A 24 -7.29 -2.65 12.95
CA ILE A 24 -7.55 -3.83 12.11
C ILE A 24 -6.35 -4.77 12.12
N ASP A 25 -5.12 -4.26 11.96
CA ASP A 25 -3.91 -5.10 11.97
C ASP A 25 -3.72 -5.82 13.31
N ALA A 26 -4.00 -5.14 14.43
CA ALA A 26 -3.95 -5.75 15.76
C ALA A 26 -5.03 -6.84 15.93
N LEU A 27 -6.29 -6.53 15.61
CA LEU A 27 -7.41 -7.46 15.76
C LEU A 27 -7.29 -8.67 14.81
N ALA A 28 -6.81 -8.47 13.59
CA ALA A 28 -6.63 -9.52 12.60
C ALA A 28 -5.64 -10.60 13.04
N LYS A 29 -4.68 -10.28 13.92
CA LYS A 29 -3.74 -11.27 14.48
C LYS A 29 -4.41 -12.30 15.38
N GLU A 30 -5.58 -11.98 15.93
CA GLU A 30 -6.36 -12.85 16.79
C GLU A 30 -7.39 -13.68 16.00
N GLY A 31 -7.52 -13.42 14.68
CA GLY A 31 -8.49 -14.04 13.79
C GLY A 31 -7.88 -15.01 12.80
N ASP A 32 -8.75 -15.82 12.19
CA ASP A 32 -8.39 -16.70 11.08
C ASP A 32 -8.68 -16.00 9.73
N PRO A 33 -7.65 -15.70 8.90
CA PRO A 33 -7.85 -15.07 7.59
C PRO A 33 -8.58 -15.96 6.57
N LYS A 34 -8.76 -17.27 6.87
CA LYS A 34 -9.48 -18.23 6.03
C LYS A 34 -10.94 -18.42 6.46
N ALA A 35 -11.32 -17.98 7.66
CA ALA A 35 -12.68 -18.15 8.17
C ALA A 35 -13.73 -17.43 7.32
N ILE A 36 -13.38 -16.26 6.78
CA ILE A 36 -14.29 -15.43 5.98
C ILE A 36 -13.60 -15.01 4.68
N HIS A 37 -14.17 -15.44 3.55
CA HIS A 37 -13.62 -15.13 2.24
C HIS A 37 -14.30 -13.91 1.62
N PHE A 38 -13.66 -12.75 1.72
CA PHE A 38 -14.07 -11.56 0.97
C PHE A 38 -13.56 -11.59 -0.47
N LYS A 39 -14.38 -11.11 -1.40
CA LYS A 39 -14.03 -11.08 -2.84
C LYS A 39 -12.81 -10.18 -3.08
N ARG A 40 -11.80 -10.70 -3.77
CA ARG A 40 -10.64 -9.95 -4.27
C ARG A 40 -11.01 -9.29 -5.59
N VAL A 41 -11.04 -7.97 -5.60
CA VAL A 41 -11.37 -7.21 -6.83
C VAL A 41 -10.09 -6.98 -7.62
N MET A 42 -9.84 -7.84 -8.60
CA MET A 42 -8.62 -7.78 -9.42
C MET A 42 -8.76 -6.87 -10.65
N LEU A 43 -9.96 -6.34 -10.94
CA LEU A 43 -10.24 -5.59 -12.18
C LEU A 43 -9.84 -6.40 -13.44
N GLU A 44 -9.52 -5.70 -14.51
CA GLU A 44 -9.06 -6.34 -15.75
C GLU A 44 -7.67 -6.96 -15.55
N LYS A 45 -7.39 -8.02 -16.32
CA LYS A 45 -6.18 -8.83 -16.16
C LYS A 45 -4.89 -8.02 -16.35
N ASP A 46 -4.92 -7.02 -17.24
CA ASP A 46 -3.77 -6.18 -17.58
C ASP A 46 -3.78 -4.81 -16.88
N SER A 47 -4.75 -4.56 -16.00
CA SER A 47 -4.82 -3.32 -15.23
C SER A 47 -4.00 -3.40 -13.95
N TYR A 48 -3.15 -2.41 -13.72
CA TYR A 48 -2.43 -2.20 -12.45
C TYR A 48 -3.22 -1.36 -11.45
N ASP A 49 -4.41 -0.89 -11.82
CA ASP A 49 -5.26 -0.11 -10.95
C ASP A 49 -5.82 -0.93 -9.79
N PHE A 50 -6.01 -0.27 -8.65
CA PHE A 50 -6.60 -0.87 -7.46
C PHE A 50 -8.05 -0.43 -7.28
N SER A 51 -8.93 -1.37 -6.97
CA SER A 51 -10.28 -1.10 -6.53
C SER A 51 -10.62 -1.86 -5.25
N PHE A 52 -10.99 -1.10 -4.22
CA PHE A 52 -11.48 -1.66 -2.95
C PHE A 52 -12.92 -1.18 -2.66
N SER A 53 -13.62 -0.61 -3.66
CA SER A 53 -14.94 -0.02 -3.43
C SER A 53 -15.99 -1.01 -2.95
N GLY A 54 -15.96 -2.24 -3.45
CA GLY A 54 -16.89 -3.30 -3.05
C GLY A 54 -16.57 -3.97 -1.71
N LEU A 55 -15.34 -3.82 -1.19
CA LEU A 55 -14.91 -4.57 -0.01
C LEU A 55 -15.68 -4.13 1.26
N LYS A 56 -15.88 -2.82 1.45
CA LYS A 56 -16.71 -2.30 2.55
C LYS A 56 -18.14 -2.82 2.50
N THR A 57 -18.75 -2.81 1.30
CA THR A 57 -20.12 -3.30 1.13
C THR A 57 -20.20 -4.79 1.42
N ALA A 58 -19.20 -5.56 1.00
CA ALA A 58 -19.14 -6.98 1.29
C ALA A 58 -19.01 -7.25 2.80
N GLU A 59 -18.20 -6.47 3.52
CA GLU A 59 -18.06 -6.55 4.97
C GLU A 59 -19.39 -6.23 5.67
N LEU A 60 -20.01 -5.10 5.32
CA LEU A 60 -21.32 -4.69 5.88
C LEU A 60 -22.41 -5.74 5.62
N ASN A 61 -22.50 -6.24 4.39
CA ASN A 61 -23.49 -7.25 4.02
C ASN A 61 -23.27 -8.53 4.81
N TYR A 62 -22.02 -8.99 4.93
CA TYR A 62 -21.68 -10.16 5.73
C TYR A 62 -22.14 -9.97 7.19
N MET A 63 -21.74 -8.87 7.83
CA MET A 63 -22.11 -8.58 9.21
C MET A 63 -23.64 -8.52 9.43
N ASN A 64 -24.36 -7.90 8.49
CA ASN A 64 -25.81 -7.80 8.56
C ASN A 64 -26.49 -9.16 8.36
N THR A 65 -26.02 -9.98 7.41
CA THR A 65 -26.55 -11.32 7.14
C THR A 65 -26.39 -12.23 8.36
N GLU A 66 -25.20 -12.21 8.98
CA GLU A 66 -24.94 -13.03 10.16
C GLU A 66 -25.81 -12.59 11.36
N ARG A 67 -25.93 -11.25 11.54
CA ARG A 67 -26.82 -10.70 12.61
C ARG A 67 -28.28 -11.08 12.40
N GLN A 68 -28.78 -11.00 11.17
CA GLN A 68 -30.17 -11.38 10.86
C GLN A 68 -30.42 -12.89 11.07
N ALA A 69 -29.40 -13.68 10.81
CA ALA A 69 -29.45 -15.14 11.04
C ALA A 69 -29.25 -15.53 12.52
N GLY A 70 -29.10 -14.56 13.43
CA GLY A 70 -28.85 -14.82 14.85
C GLY A 70 -27.51 -15.48 15.17
N ARG A 71 -26.57 -15.45 14.21
CA ARG A 71 -25.24 -16.05 14.40
C ARG A 71 -24.27 -15.05 15.01
N SER A 72 -23.46 -15.52 15.96
CA SER A 72 -22.40 -14.72 16.55
C SER A 72 -21.22 -14.62 15.58
N VAL A 73 -20.74 -13.39 15.33
CA VAL A 73 -19.61 -13.13 14.47
C VAL A 73 -18.41 -12.78 15.32
N LYS A 74 -17.30 -13.47 15.09
CA LYS A 74 -16.02 -13.12 15.71
C LYS A 74 -15.37 -11.99 14.91
N ASN A 75 -15.37 -10.79 15.46
CA ASN A 75 -14.81 -9.59 14.79
C ASN A 75 -13.36 -9.75 14.34
N ALA A 76 -12.57 -10.56 15.08
CA ALA A 76 -11.19 -10.86 14.69
C ALA A 76 -11.09 -11.60 13.34
N ASP A 77 -12.01 -12.55 13.08
CA ASP A 77 -12.03 -13.28 11.81
C ASP A 77 -12.49 -12.38 10.65
N VAL A 78 -13.42 -11.47 10.92
CA VAL A 78 -13.83 -10.44 9.93
C VAL A 78 -12.64 -9.54 9.59
N ALA A 79 -11.94 -9.03 10.61
CA ALA A 79 -10.76 -8.18 10.43
C ALA A 79 -9.64 -8.92 9.67
N ALA A 80 -9.40 -10.18 9.99
CA ALA A 80 -8.39 -11.01 9.34
C ALA A 80 -8.74 -11.29 7.87
N GLY A 81 -9.97 -11.69 7.56
CA GLY A 81 -10.44 -11.91 6.19
C GLY A 81 -10.45 -10.63 5.35
N PHE A 82 -10.88 -9.50 5.94
CA PHE A 82 -10.84 -8.18 5.29
C PHE A 82 -9.40 -7.77 4.96
N GLN A 83 -8.50 -7.83 5.95
CA GLN A 83 -7.08 -7.51 5.77
C GLN A 83 -6.44 -8.40 4.71
N GLN A 84 -6.68 -9.70 4.75
CA GLN A 84 -6.16 -10.65 3.78
C GLN A 84 -6.63 -10.32 2.35
N ALA A 85 -7.88 -9.94 2.16
CA ALA A 85 -8.40 -9.56 0.85
C ALA A 85 -7.69 -8.33 0.26
N VAL A 86 -7.34 -7.35 1.09
CA VAL A 86 -6.55 -6.18 0.67
C VAL A 86 -5.12 -6.57 0.32
N ILE A 87 -4.48 -7.36 1.17
CA ILE A 87 -3.08 -7.79 1.01
C ILE A 87 -2.91 -8.61 -0.28
N ASP A 88 -3.81 -9.55 -0.54
CA ASP A 88 -3.75 -10.40 -1.73
C ASP A 88 -3.77 -9.57 -3.02
N VAL A 89 -4.66 -8.56 -3.09
CA VAL A 89 -4.78 -7.68 -4.27
C VAL A 89 -3.53 -6.83 -4.44
N ILE A 90 -3.04 -6.20 -3.35
CA ILE A 90 -1.85 -5.35 -3.42
C ILE A 90 -0.63 -6.16 -3.85
N THR A 91 -0.40 -7.28 -3.19
CA THR A 91 0.77 -8.13 -3.44
C THR A 91 0.78 -8.68 -4.86
N ALA A 92 -0.36 -9.24 -5.30
CA ALA A 92 -0.47 -9.79 -6.65
C ALA A 92 -0.22 -8.74 -7.73
N LYS A 93 -0.86 -7.56 -7.63
CA LYS A 93 -0.72 -6.50 -8.63
C LYS A 93 0.65 -5.83 -8.62
N ALA A 94 1.21 -5.55 -7.44
CA ALA A 94 2.52 -4.92 -7.34
C ALA A 94 3.63 -5.82 -7.91
N VAL A 95 3.61 -7.11 -7.58
CA VAL A 95 4.60 -8.07 -8.09
C VAL A 95 4.39 -8.35 -9.59
N SER A 96 3.14 -8.44 -10.06
CA SER A 96 2.84 -8.57 -11.49
C SER A 96 3.33 -7.36 -12.27
N ALA A 97 3.09 -6.15 -11.79
CA ALA A 97 3.57 -4.91 -12.42
C ALA A 97 5.11 -4.88 -12.50
N ALA A 98 5.81 -5.21 -11.40
CA ALA A 98 7.26 -5.25 -11.40
C ALA A 98 7.81 -6.23 -12.44
N LYS A 99 7.23 -7.44 -12.53
CA LYS A 99 7.62 -8.45 -13.52
C LYS A 99 7.34 -8.02 -14.96
N ASN A 100 6.14 -7.53 -15.24
CA ASN A 100 5.73 -7.16 -16.59
C ASN A 100 6.50 -5.95 -17.13
N LEU A 101 6.92 -5.06 -16.24
CA LEU A 101 7.70 -3.86 -16.55
C LEU A 101 9.22 -4.08 -16.40
N ASN A 102 9.66 -5.32 -16.14
CA ASN A 102 11.06 -5.70 -15.96
C ASN A 102 11.80 -4.93 -14.85
N TYR A 103 11.09 -4.63 -13.74
CA TYR A 103 11.72 -4.08 -12.55
C TYR A 103 12.13 -5.18 -11.57
N ASP A 104 13.36 -5.13 -11.11
CA ASP A 104 13.94 -6.01 -10.08
C ASP A 104 13.84 -5.43 -8.66
N LYS A 105 13.29 -4.21 -8.51
CA LYS A 105 13.19 -3.47 -7.26
C LYS A 105 11.76 -3.00 -7.02
N LEU A 106 11.28 -3.14 -5.80
CA LEU A 106 9.98 -2.65 -5.34
C LEU A 106 10.17 -1.88 -4.03
N ALA A 107 9.59 -0.70 -3.93
CA ALA A 107 9.58 0.08 -2.70
C ALA A 107 8.16 0.13 -2.11
N LEU A 108 8.03 -0.21 -0.83
CA LEU A 108 6.79 -0.08 -0.08
C LEU A 108 6.87 1.15 0.84
N ALA A 109 6.00 2.14 0.63
CA ALA A 109 6.00 3.38 1.40
C ALA A 109 4.58 3.85 1.74
N GLY A 110 4.47 4.87 2.59
CA GLY A 110 3.20 5.46 3.04
C GLY A 110 2.59 4.75 4.25
N GLY A 111 1.49 5.30 4.79
CA GLY A 111 0.90 4.83 6.06
C GLY A 111 0.47 3.36 6.07
N VAL A 112 0.01 2.83 4.93
CA VAL A 112 -0.37 1.40 4.81
C VAL A 112 0.86 0.48 4.88
N ALA A 113 2.05 0.99 4.56
CA ALA A 113 3.31 0.26 4.71
C ALA A 113 3.66 -0.10 6.16
N ALA A 114 3.00 0.49 7.15
CA ALA A 114 3.13 0.10 8.56
C ALA A 114 2.41 -1.22 8.89
N ASN A 115 1.48 -1.69 8.03
CA ASN A 115 0.76 -2.93 8.25
C ASN A 115 1.70 -4.15 8.25
N SER A 116 1.70 -4.90 9.34
CA SER A 116 2.64 -6.00 9.57
C SER A 116 2.44 -7.17 8.61
N ALA A 117 1.20 -7.53 8.33
CA ALA A 117 0.84 -8.64 7.45
C ALA A 117 1.16 -8.32 5.98
N LEU A 118 0.93 -7.07 5.53
CA LEU A 118 1.30 -6.64 4.19
C LEU A 118 2.83 -6.70 3.97
N ARG A 119 3.61 -6.26 4.98
CA ARG A 119 5.09 -6.35 4.93
C ARG A 119 5.56 -7.80 4.78
N ALA A 120 4.98 -8.70 5.58
CA ALA A 120 5.32 -10.12 5.53
C ALA A 120 4.98 -10.73 4.17
N ALA A 121 3.77 -10.50 3.65
CA ALA A 121 3.31 -11.02 2.37
C ALA A 121 4.16 -10.52 1.18
N LEU A 122 4.46 -9.21 1.14
CA LEU A 122 5.31 -8.65 0.09
C LEU A 122 6.75 -9.17 0.18
N LYS A 123 7.31 -9.27 1.40
CA LYS A 123 8.66 -9.82 1.60
C LYS A 123 8.77 -11.24 1.05
N GLU A 124 7.81 -12.10 1.39
CA GLU A 124 7.76 -13.48 0.93
C GLU A 124 7.59 -13.55 -0.60
N THR A 125 6.63 -12.81 -1.16
CA THR A 125 6.32 -12.89 -2.60
C THR A 125 7.42 -12.28 -3.46
N CYS A 126 8.02 -11.18 -3.04
CA CYS A 126 9.16 -10.56 -3.72
C CYS A 126 10.38 -11.50 -3.70
N ALA A 127 10.69 -12.13 -2.56
CA ALA A 127 11.78 -13.10 -2.46
C ALA A 127 11.58 -14.28 -3.42
N LYS A 128 10.38 -14.86 -3.49
CA LYS A 128 10.03 -15.92 -4.45
C LYS A 128 10.12 -15.47 -5.92
N SER A 129 10.02 -14.18 -6.17
CA SER A 129 10.00 -13.60 -7.51
C SER A 129 11.34 -12.98 -7.94
N GLY A 130 12.37 -13.04 -7.11
CA GLY A 130 13.67 -12.42 -7.37
C GLY A 130 13.64 -10.88 -7.35
N ILE A 131 12.62 -10.28 -6.70
CA ILE A 131 12.47 -8.83 -6.61
C ILE A 131 13.03 -8.36 -5.27
N GLN A 132 13.88 -7.34 -5.29
CA GLN A 132 14.40 -6.71 -4.09
C GLN A 132 13.37 -5.75 -3.50
N LEU A 133 12.89 -6.03 -2.28
CA LEU A 133 11.92 -5.19 -1.59
C LEU A 133 12.61 -4.20 -0.65
N TYR A 134 12.30 -2.91 -0.80
CA TYR A 134 12.71 -1.83 0.10
C TYR A 134 11.52 -1.40 0.96
N VAL A 135 11.72 -1.42 2.28
CA VAL A 135 10.68 -1.07 3.26
C VAL A 135 11.28 -0.14 4.30
N PRO A 136 10.73 1.05 4.53
CA PRO A 136 11.20 1.96 5.57
C PRO A 136 10.88 1.41 6.96
N SER A 137 11.56 1.94 7.99
CA SER A 137 11.18 1.68 9.37
C SER A 137 9.73 2.15 9.62
N ALA A 138 9.02 1.52 10.57
CA ALA A 138 7.61 1.82 10.82
C ALA A 138 7.36 3.31 11.15
N GLY A 139 8.29 3.96 11.87
CA GLY A 139 8.20 5.38 12.21
C GLY A 139 8.32 6.33 11.01
N LEU A 140 8.89 5.88 9.89
CA LEU A 140 9.03 6.68 8.67
C LEU A 140 7.90 6.38 7.64
N CYS A 141 6.93 5.53 7.96
CA CYS A 141 5.81 5.22 7.06
C CYS A 141 4.71 6.27 7.07
N THR A 142 4.64 7.09 8.12
CA THR A 142 3.70 8.22 8.24
C THR A 142 4.39 9.53 7.93
N ASP A 143 3.63 10.62 7.86
CA ASP A 143 4.14 11.95 7.61
C ASP A 143 5.21 12.31 8.63
N ASN A 144 6.38 12.74 8.15
CA ASN A 144 7.52 13.11 9.00
C ASN A 144 8.40 14.16 8.30
N ALA A 145 9.09 14.98 9.08
CA ALA A 145 9.94 16.06 8.58
C ALA A 145 11.16 15.54 7.78
N ALA A 146 11.67 14.35 8.12
CA ALA A 146 12.84 13.79 7.46
C ALA A 146 12.57 13.49 5.97
N MET A 147 11.38 12.97 5.62
CA MET A 147 11.03 12.71 4.22
C MET A 147 10.89 13.99 3.41
N ILE A 148 10.38 15.08 4.02
CA ILE A 148 10.26 16.38 3.37
C ILE A 148 11.64 17.00 3.16
N GLY A 149 12.51 16.98 4.17
CA GLY A 149 13.89 17.45 4.09
C GLY A 149 14.70 16.68 3.03
N CYS A 150 14.55 15.36 2.97
CA CYS A 150 15.18 14.51 1.97
C CYS A 150 14.70 14.87 0.53
N ALA A 151 13.40 15.03 0.33
CA ALA A 151 12.83 15.41 -0.96
C ALA A 151 13.31 16.82 -1.39
N ALA A 152 13.34 17.77 -0.47
CA ALA A 152 13.83 19.13 -0.71
C ALA A 152 15.32 19.13 -1.09
N TYR A 153 16.15 18.35 -0.38
CA TYR A 153 17.58 18.22 -0.68
C TYR A 153 17.82 17.71 -2.10
N TYR A 154 17.19 16.61 -2.50
CA TYR A 154 17.36 16.07 -3.85
C TYR A 154 16.79 16.98 -4.93
N LYS A 155 15.69 17.68 -4.65
CA LYS A 155 15.16 18.69 -5.58
C LYS A 155 16.15 19.83 -5.80
N TYR A 156 16.73 20.37 -4.72
CA TYR A 156 17.74 21.42 -4.78
C TYR A 156 18.98 20.97 -5.57
N MET A 157 19.53 19.80 -5.24
CA MET A 157 20.71 19.28 -5.94
C MET A 157 20.45 19.06 -7.44
N ASN A 158 19.26 18.60 -7.82
CA ASN A 158 18.92 18.41 -9.23
C ASN A 158 18.70 19.73 -9.98
N GLN A 159 18.22 20.78 -9.32
CA GLN A 159 18.08 22.12 -9.90
C GLN A 159 19.46 22.75 -10.13
N SER A 160 20.31 22.77 -9.12
CA SER A 160 21.67 23.29 -9.24
C SER A 160 22.49 22.58 -10.32
N ARG A 161 22.28 21.26 -10.50
CA ARG A 161 22.94 20.52 -11.57
C ARG A 161 22.46 20.92 -12.96
N LYS A 162 21.15 21.13 -13.13
CA LYS A 162 20.58 21.59 -14.42
C LYS A 162 21.02 23.01 -14.78
N GLU A 163 21.11 23.89 -13.78
CA GLU A 163 21.63 25.28 -13.97
C GLU A 163 23.08 25.23 -14.41
N ALA A 164 23.93 24.41 -13.79
CA ALA A 164 25.33 24.26 -14.19
C ALA A 164 25.50 23.61 -15.58
N GLU A 165 24.63 22.67 -15.95
CA GLU A 165 24.60 22.06 -17.30
C GLU A 165 24.20 23.10 -18.37
N ASN A 166 23.20 23.96 -18.09
CA ASN A 166 22.76 25.00 -19.01
C ASN A 166 23.79 26.11 -19.17
N GLU A 167 24.44 26.56 -18.07
CA GLU A 167 25.53 27.53 -18.13
C GLU A 167 26.73 27.00 -18.91
N GLY A 168 27.00 25.72 -18.83
CA GLY A 168 28.06 25.06 -19.63
C GLY A 168 27.75 25.02 -21.13
N GLU A 169 26.49 24.80 -21.51
CA GLU A 169 26.07 24.84 -22.93
C GLU A 169 26.05 26.26 -23.49
N GLU A 170 25.65 27.28 -22.73
CA GLU A 170 25.69 28.68 -23.16
C GLU A 170 27.15 29.17 -23.31
N GLY A 171 28.04 28.74 -22.43
CA GLY A 171 29.48 29.05 -22.55
C GLY A 171 30.11 28.46 -23.81
N LEU A 172 29.78 27.22 -24.15
CA LEU A 172 30.26 26.59 -25.38
C LEU A 172 29.68 27.22 -26.66
N ALA A 173 28.48 27.76 -26.62
CA ALA A 173 27.87 28.45 -27.76
C ALA A 173 28.50 29.83 -28.03
N MET A 174 28.99 30.53 -27.01
CA MET A 174 29.68 31.84 -27.17
C MET A 174 31.10 31.72 -27.74
N ASP A 175 31.84 30.66 -27.42
CA ASP A 175 33.19 30.41 -27.94
C ASP A 175 33.20 29.94 -29.41
N ALA A 176 32.07 29.54 -29.95
CA ALA A 176 31.96 29.13 -31.36
C ALA A 176 31.81 30.31 -32.35
N PHE A 177 31.69 31.56 -31.86
CA PHE A 177 31.55 32.77 -32.66
C PHE A 177 32.69 33.80 -32.48
N ALA A 178 33.75 33.40 -31.80
CA ALA A 178 35.00 34.18 -31.69
C ALA A 178 36.07 33.60 -32.61
#